data_a8fd94360947654f27372492a32ff6e9
#
_entry.id   a8fd94360947654f27372492a32ff6e9
#
_cell.length_a   1.000
_cell.length_b   1.000
_cell.length_c   1.000
_cell.angle_alpha   90.00
_cell.angle_beta   90.00
_cell.angle_gamma   90.00
#
_symmetry.space_group_name_H-M   'P 1'
#
loop_
_entity.id
_entity.type
_entity.pdbx_description
1 polymer ?
#
loop_
_entity_poly.entity_id
_entity_poly.type
_entity_poly.pdbx_seq_one_letter_code
_entity_poly.pdbx_strand_id
1 'polypeptide(L)'
;MKKFLPFLSLWVFVGVYSQENTLSYASPSEVGMDSIYIHTKVDSIITNGIKNKAFPSAQVLVAKNSKIIFHKAYGYHTYDSIQPAALNDLYDLASVTKIFGPLPALMKLVDEGKLDLDQPFSTYWKPWRTKKDKKDITLREILAHQAGLEPYIVFLNAVLKKNGQVKKRFVKSTAKNRFTHQAYDGLFIKDRFNKKMYRTINRSKVSDEKKYLYSGLTFLIFPELITQLTGEDYETYLQNTFYTSLGISTLGFRPKLKNLSNAVVPTEIDTLFRHDVTQAWVHDENAALLGGVSGNAGLFGTAMDAALMMQFYINFGTYANQQLLATNTVKEFTKVQYPENDNRRGLGFDKPYLNNTTLALADAYPAPEVSQESFGHSGFTGTFVWADPENQLVYI
;
A
#
# COMPACT_ATOMS: atom_id res chain seq x y z
N MET A 1 -13.33 -74.47 -26.91
CA MET A 1 -12.69 -73.22 -27.35
C MET A 1 -13.41 -72.05 -26.71
N LYS A 2 -12.85 -71.48 -25.64
CA LYS A 2 -13.43 -70.27 -24.99
C LYS A 2 -12.72 -69.06 -25.58
N LYS A 3 -13.50 -68.15 -26.24
CA LYS A 3 -12.99 -66.90 -26.79
C LYS A 3 -12.88 -65.89 -25.66
N PHE A 4 -11.65 -65.41 -25.37
CA PHE A 4 -11.38 -64.26 -24.53
C PHE A 4 -11.57 -62.98 -25.36
N LEU A 5 -12.45 -62.10 -24.92
CA LEU A 5 -12.60 -60.74 -25.43
C LEU A 5 -11.74 -59.82 -24.59
N PRO A 6 -10.81 -59.01 -25.16
CA PRO A 6 -10.06 -58.06 -24.38
C PRO A 6 -10.93 -56.84 -24.10
N PHE A 7 -11.04 -56.47 -22.80
CA PHE A 7 -11.70 -55.24 -22.37
C PHE A 7 -10.68 -54.09 -22.56
N LEU A 8 -10.98 -53.22 -23.55
CA LEU A 8 -10.19 -51.99 -23.79
C LEU A 8 -10.72 -50.89 -22.84
N SER A 9 -10.02 -50.61 -21.72
CA SER A 9 -10.33 -49.51 -20.85
C SER A 9 -9.85 -48.21 -21.46
N LEU A 10 -10.77 -47.36 -21.88
CA LEU A 10 -10.48 -46.01 -22.36
C LEU A 10 -10.26 -45.08 -21.15
N TRP A 11 -8.99 -44.73 -20.87
CA TRP A 11 -8.65 -43.71 -19.89
C TRP A 11 -8.89 -42.34 -20.52
N VAL A 12 -9.98 -41.65 -20.09
CA VAL A 12 -10.20 -40.25 -20.42
C VAL A 12 -9.38 -39.43 -19.47
N PHE A 13 -8.26 -38.91 -19.92
CA PHE A 13 -7.52 -37.88 -19.21
C PHE A 13 -8.34 -36.56 -19.30
N VAL A 14 -9.12 -36.26 -18.27
CA VAL A 14 -9.67 -34.92 -18.08
C VAL A 14 -8.48 -34.08 -17.57
N GLY A 15 -7.86 -33.35 -18.48
CA GLY A 15 -6.90 -32.33 -18.13
C GLY A 15 -7.62 -31.25 -17.33
N VAL A 16 -7.48 -31.25 -16.01
CA VAL A 16 -7.82 -30.11 -15.18
C VAL A 16 -6.83 -29.00 -15.53
N TYR A 17 -7.19 -28.13 -16.46
CA TYR A 17 -6.49 -26.87 -16.65
C TYR A 17 -6.72 -26.06 -15.37
N SER A 18 -5.78 -26.12 -14.44
CA SER A 18 -5.68 -25.13 -13.37
C SER A 18 -5.56 -23.77 -14.05
N GLN A 19 -6.58 -22.97 -13.96
CA GLN A 19 -6.55 -21.60 -14.42
C GLN A 19 -5.48 -20.91 -13.59
N GLU A 20 -4.36 -20.52 -14.22
CA GLU A 20 -3.32 -19.77 -13.54
C GLU A 20 -3.97 -18.50 -12.97
N ASN A 21 -3.91 -18.32 -11.65
CA ASN A 21 -4.45 -17.15 -10.95
C ASN A 21 -3.55 -15.92 -11.18
N THR A 22 -3.18 -15.67 -12.44
CA THR A 22 -2.35 -14.56 -12.89
C THR A 22 -3.16 -13.56 -13.67
N LEU A 23 -2.80 -12.29 -13.57
CA LEU A 23 -3.41 -11.24 -14.38
C LEU A 23 -3.01 -11.42 -15.86
N SER A 24 -4.00 -11.39 -16.74
CA SER A 24 -3.80 -11.41 -18.20
C SER A 24 -4.77 -10.46 -18.89
N TYR A 25 -4.38 -9.89 -20.03
CA TYR A 25 -5.25 -9.00 -20.79
C TYR A 25 -6.37 -9.76 -21.48
N ALA A 26 -7.57 -9.16 -21.47
CA ALA A 26 -8.73 -9.63 -22.20
C ALA A 26 -9.63 -8.45 -22.62
N SER A 27 -10.55 -8.67 -23.53
CA SER A 27 -11.59 -7.69 -23.82
C SER A 27 -12.64 -7.67 -22.70
N PRO A 28 -13.27 -6.53 -22.39
CA PRO A 28 -14.33 -6.46 -21.38
C PRO A 28 -15.48 -7.46 -21.65
N SER A 29 -15.80 -7.73 -22.90
CA SER A 29 -16.87 -8.68 -23.30
C SER A 29 -16.58 -10.12 -22.87
N GLU A 30 -15.32 -10.53 -22.76
CA GLU A 30 -14.93 -11.88 -22.29
C GLU A 30 -15.26 -12.12 -20.81
N VAL A 31 -15.45 -11.05 -20.05
CA VAL A 31 -15.88 -11.11 -18.64
C VAL A 31 -17.30 -10.57 -18.42
N GLY A 32 -18.09 -10.49 -19.50
CA GLY A 32 -19.50 -10.08 -19.46
C GLY A 32 -19.72 -8.58 -19.25
N MET A 33 -18.73 -7.73 -19.57
CA MET A 33 -18.85 -6.28 -19.43
C MET A 33 -18.93 -5.58 -20.78
N ASP A 34 -19.69 -4.49 -20.83
CA ASP A 34 -19.81 -3.67 -22.05
C ASP A 34 -18.54 -2.85 -22.27
N SER A 35 -17.84 -3.18 -23.36
CA SER A 35 -16.57 -2.56 -23.75
C SER A 35 -16.73 -1.06 -24.03
N ILE A 36 -17.78 -0.68 -24.78
CA ILE A 36 -18.01 0.71 -25.17
C ILE A 36 -18.33 1.55 -23.92
N TYR A 37 -19.19 1.00 -23.05
CA TYR A 37 -19.60 1.68 -21.83
C TYR A 37 -18.41 1.96 -20.91
N ILE A 38 -17.56 0.94 -20.61
CA ILE A 38 -16.40 1.08 -19.74
C ILE A 38 -15.46 2.13 -20.30
N HIS A 39 -15.03 1.99 -21.56
CA HIS A 39 -14.09 2.94 -22.17
C HIS A 39 -14.64 4.36 -22.16
N THR A 40 -15.90 4.54 -22.60
CA THR A 40 -16.51 5.88 -22.68
C THR A 40 -16.64 6.52 -21.29
N LYS A 41 -17.06 5.76 -20.27
CA LYS A 41 -17.26 6.30 -18.91
C LYS A 41 -15.95 6.62 -18.24
N VAL A 42 -14.97 5.71 -18.25
CA VAL A 42 -13.67 5.96 -17.62
C VAL A 42 -12.95 7.10 -18.32
N ASP A 43 -12.90 7.11 -19.67
CA ASP A 43 -12.31 8.19 -20.45
C ASP A 43 -12.96 9.55 -20.12
N SER A 44 -14.29 9.60 -20.02
CA SER A 44 -15.03 10.83 -19.69
C SER A 44 -14.68 11.34 -18.28
N ILE A 45 -14.65 10.47 -17.28
CA ILE A 45 -14.35 10.84 -15.89
C ILE A 45 -12.93 11.41 -15.78
N ILE A 46 -11.96 10.66 -16.31
CA ILE A 46 -10.54 11.04 -16.16
C ILE A 46 -10.20 12.30 -16.98
N THR A 47 -10.66 12.40 -18.21
CA THR A 47 -10.44 13.60 -19.03
C THR A 47 -11.11 14.84 -18.43
N ASN A 48 -12.26 14.67 -17.80
CA ASN A 48 -12.95 15.76 -17.11
C ASN A 48 -12.16 16.21 -15.86
N GLY A 49 -11.59 15.27 -15.09
CA GLY A 49 -10.70 15.57 -13.96
C GLY A 49 -9.48 16.38 -14.39
N ILE A 50 -8.80 15.97 -15.47
CA ILE A 50 -7.65 16.69 -16.04
C ILE A 50 -8.06 18.07 -16.53
N LYS A 51 -9.16 18.18 -17.29
CA LYS A 51 -9.68 19.46 -17.80
C LYS A 51 -10.00 20.44 -16.66
N ASN A 52 -10.54 19.95 -15.57
CA ASN A 52 -10.84 20.74 -14.38
C ASN A 52 -9.62 20.97 -13.46
N LYS A 53 -8.43 20.55 -13.87
CA LYS A 53 -7.17 20.66 -13.12
C LYS A 53 -7.23 19.99 -11.73
N ALA A 54 -8.01 18.92 -11.59
CA ALA A 54 -8.01 18.12 -10.36
C ALA A 54 -6.68 17.34 -10.22
N PHE A 55 -6.12 16.89 -11.32
CA PHE A 55 -4.81 16.25 -11.43
C PHE A 55 -4.28 16.39 -12.86
N PRO A 56 -2.94 16.40 -13.08
CA PRO A 56 -2.34 16.55 -14.41
C PRO A 56 -2.35 15.25 -15.22
N SER A 57 -2.30 14.11 -14.57
CA SER A 57 -2.26 12.78 -15.19
C SER A 57 -2.88 11.71 -14.30
N ALA A 58 -3.18 10.56 -14.92
CA ALA A 58 -3.59 9.36 -14.21
C ALA A 58 -3.18 8.08 -14.97
N GLN A 59 -2.93 7.01 -14.23
CA GLN A 59 -3.01 5.64 -14.74
C GLN A 59 -4.27 5.00 -14.16
N VAL A 60 -5.05 4.31 -14.97
CA VAL A 60 -6.22 3.56 -14.54
C VAL A 60 -6.10 2.12 -15.00
N LEU A 61 -6.30 1.18 -14.09
CA LEU A 61 -6.37 -0.25 -14.39
C LEU A 61 -7.61 -0.85 -13.74
N VAL A 62 -8.35 -1.63 -14.53
CA VAL A 62 -9.47 -2.44 -14.05
C VAL A 62 -9.23 -3.89 -14.46
N ALA A 63 -9.33 -4.81 -13.49
CA ALA A 63 -9.31 -6.23 -13.75
C ALA A 63 -10.55 -6.90 -13.15
N LYS A 64 -11.13 -7.85 -13.89
CA LYS A 64 -12.25 -8.69 -13.47
C LYS A 64 -11.97 -10.15 -13.79
N ASN A 65 -12.22 -11.06 -12.81
CA ASN A 65 -11.94 -12.49 -12.97
C ASN A 65 -10.48 -12.75 -13.42
N SER A 66 -9.51 -12.04 -12.82
CA SER A 66 -8.09 -12.07 -13.18
C SER A 66 -7.78 -11.63 -14.63
N LYS A 67 -8.71 -10.95 -15.31
CA LYS A 67 -8.53 -10.38 -16.65
C LYS A 67 -8.44 -8.87 -16.57
N ILE A 68 -7.35 -8.30 -17.07
CA ILE A 68 -7.19 -6.85 -17.22
C ILE A 68 -8.03 -6.42 -18.42
N ILE A 69 -9.12 -5.73 -18.15
CA ILE A 69 -10.11 -5.31 -19.14
C ILE A 69 -10.00 -3.81 -19.49
N PHE A 70 -9.24 -3.08 -18.70
CA PHE A 70 -8.93 -1.68 -18.93
C PHE A 70 -7.56 -1.35 -18.33
N HIS A 71 -6.66 -0.73 -19.12
CA HIS A 71 -5.38 -0.25 -18.65
C HIS A 71 -4.92 0.91 -19.52
N LYS A 72 -4.96 2.13 -18.99
CA LYS A 72 -4.70 3.34 -19.77
C LYS A 72 -4.03 4.43 -18.93
N ALA A 73 -3.12 5.18 -19.57
CA ALA A 73 -2.53 6.39 -19.04
C ALA A 73 -3.16 7.62 -19.71
N TYR A 74 -3.27 8.71 -18.95
CA TYR A 74 -3.90 9.96 -19.38
C TYR A 74 -3.08 11.16 -18.96
N GLY A 75 -3.14 12.21 -19.76
CA GLY A 75 -2.58 13.52 -19.44
C GLY A 75 -1.06 13.56 -19.50
N TYR A 76 -0.47 14.40 -18.67
CA TYR A 76 0.95 14.72 -18.70
C TYR A 76 1.51 14.72 -17.27
N HIS A 77 2.83 14.62 -17.14
CA HIS A 77 3.49 14.64 -15.83
C HIS A 77 3.17 15.90 -15.02
N THR A 78 3.03 17.02 -15.69
CA THR A 78 2.69 18.33 -15.10
C THR A 78 1.70 19.08 -15.99
N TYR A 79 1.16 20.20 -15.51
CA TYR A 79 0.20 21.03 -16.25
C TYR A 79 0.83 21.82 -17.42
N ASP A 80 2.16 21.75 -17.62
CA ASP A 80 2.84 22.32 -18.78
C ASP A 80 2.63 21.51 -20.07
N SER A 81 2.12 20.29 -19.94
CA SER A 81 1.79 19.39 -21.06
C SER A 81 2.99 19.03 -21.96
N ILE A 82 4.20 18.96 -21.39
CA ILE A 82 5.41 18.62 -22.13
C ILE A 82 5.61 17.10 -22.20
N GLN A 83 5.61 16.41 -21.05
CA GLN A 83 5.84 14.96 -20.97
C GLN A 83 4.53 14.22 -20.79
N PRO A 84 4.06 13.44 -21.78
CA PRO A 84 2.85 12.64 -21.64
C PRO A 84 3.08 11.52 -20.61
N ALA A 85 2.04 11.20 -19.84
CA ALA A 85 2.06 10.08 -18.92
C ALA A 85 2.00 8.75 -19.66
N ALA A 86 2.77 7.77 -19.20
CA ALA A 86 2.87 6.43 -19.77
C ALA A 86 2.50 5.34 -18.74
N LEU A 87 2.17 4.14 -19.23
CA LEU A 87 1.74 3.01 -18.38
C LEU A 87 2.87 2.49 -17.46
N ASN A 88 4.10 2.77 -17.79
CA ASN A 88 5.28 2.38 -17.03
C ASN A 88 5.85 3.50 -16.15
N ASP A 89 5.20 4.66 -16.08
CA ASP A 89 5.62 5.73 -15.18
C ASP A 89 5.32 5.37 -13.72
N LEU A 90 6.22 5.77 -12.83
CA LEU A 90 6.10 5.54 -11.40
C LEU A 90 5.43 6.72 -10.71
N TYR A 91 4.47 6.41 -9.85
CA TYR A 91 3.80 7.38 -8.98
C TYR A 91 4.20 7.13 -7.52
N ASP A 92 4.29 8.19 -6.72
CA ASP A 92 4.38 8.06 -5.26
C ASP A 92 3.03 7.53 -4.73
N LEU A 93 3.05 6.34 -4.16
CA LEU A 93 1.85 5.65 -3.72
C LEU A 93 1.33 6.15 -2.36
N ALA A 94 2.05 7.03 -1.70
CA ALA A 94 1.71 7.58 -0.39
C ALA A 94 1.23 6.48 0.59
N SER A 95 0.05 6.64 1.19
CA SER A 95 -0.47 5.70 2.20
C SER A 95 -0.82 4.30 1.67
N VAL A 96 -0.93 4.09 0.37
CA VAL A 96 -1.03 2.73 -0.22
C VAL A 96 0.21 1.90 0.15
N THR A 97 1.34 2.55 0.43
CA THR A 97 2.54 1.90 1.03
C THR A 97 2.19 1.04 2.24
N LYS A 98 1.21 1.43 3.06
CA LYS A 98 0.84 0.68 4.28
C LYS A 98 0.42 -0.75 3.97
N ILE A 99 -0.36 -0.92 2.91
CA ILE A 99 -0.91 -2.23 2.53
C ILE A 99 -0.03 -3.00 1.53
N PHE A 100 0.91 -2.34 0.86
CA PHE A 100 1.85 -3.01 -0.05
C PHE A 100 3.23 -3.24 0.58
N GLY A 101 3.61 -2.45 1.58
CA GLY A 101 4.87 -2.55 2.29
C GLY A 101 4.75 -3.38 3.58
N PRO A 102 4.52 -2.76 4.75
CA PRO A 102 4.59 -3.49 6.01
C PRO A 102 3.49 -4.54 6.18
N LEU A 103 2.29 -4.34 5.63
CA LEU A 103 1.16 -5.23 5.91
C LEU A 103 1.39 -6.68 5.46
N PRO A 104 1.83 -6.99 4.21
CA PRO A 104 2.09 -8.37 3.82
C PRO A 104 3.20 -9.02 4.67
N ALA A 105 4.21 -8.25 5.09
CA ALA A 105 5.25 -8.75 6.00
C ALA A 105 4.69 -9.07 7.39
N LEU A 106 3.80 -8.22 7.94
CA LEU A 106 3.13 -8.50 9.21
C LEU A 106 2.21 -9.72 9.10
N MET A 107 1.46 -9.88 7.99
CA MET A 107 0.68 -11.09 7.72
C MET A 107 1.55 -12.35 7.73
N LYS A 108 2.71 -12.29 7.06
CA LYS A 108 3.64 -13.41 7.00
C LYS A 108 4.20 -13.77 8.38
N LEU A 109 4.52 -12.77 9.19
CA LEU A 109 4.98 -12.98 10.57
C LEU A 109 3.88 -13.54 11.47
N VAL A 110 2.61 -13.24 11.20
CA VAL A 110 1.46 -13.88 11.87
C VAL A 110 1.34 -15.34 11.42
N ASP A 111 1.42 -15.64 10.14
CA ASP A 111 1.42 -17.01 9.60
C ASP A 111 2.50 -17.88 10.21
N GLU A 112 3.68 -17.30 10.45
CA GLU A 112 4.83 -17.97 11.04
C GLU A 112 4.78 -18.05 12.58
N GLY A 113 3.71 -17.54 13.21
CA GLY A 113 3.58 -17.48 14.66
C GLY A 113 4.58 -16.56 15.37
N LYS A 114 5.30 -15.71 14.61
CA LYS A 114 6.24 -14.73 15.16
C LYS A 114 5.55 -13.46 15.70
N LEU A 115 4.33 -13.20 15.21
CA LEU A 115 3.43 -12.16 15.69
C LEU A 115 2.07 -12.76 16.03
N ASP A 116 1.45 -12.23 17.06
CA ASP A 116 0.07 -12.51 17.43
C ASP A 116 -0.70 -11.19 17.47
N LEU A 117 -1.83 -11.13 16.79
CA LEU A 117 -2.65 -9.94 16.67
C LEU A 117 -3.20 -9.44 18.01
N ASP A 118 -3.48 -10.38 18.94
CA ASP A 118 -4.17 -10.13 20.19
C ASP A 118 -3.23 -10.03 21.40
N GLN A 119 -1.94 -10.31 21.19
CA GLN A 119 -0.93 -10.03 22.19
C GLN A 119 -0.62 -8.53 22.27
N PRO A 120 -0.28 -8.01 23.47
CA PRO A 120 0.19 -6.63 23.59
C PRO A 120 1.37 -6.34 22.65
N PHE A 121 1.26 -5.28 21.85
CA PHE A 121 2.33 -4.88 20.93
C PHE A 121 3.66 -4.62 21.65
N SER A 122 3.60 -4.30 22.95
CA SER A 122 4.78 -4.16 23.82
C SER A 122 5.59 -5.46 23.95
N THR A 123 5.02 -6.62 23.66
CA THR A 123 5.73 -7.90 23.59
C THR A 123 6.82 -7.85 22.54
N TYR A 124 6.54 -7.24 21.40
CA TYR A 124 7.40 -7.12 20.22
C TYR A 124 8.18 -5.80 20.21
N TRP A 125 7.53 -4.69 20.55
CA TRP A 125 8.16 -3.37 20.66
C TRP A 125 8.45 -3.00 22.11
N LYS A 126 9.57 -3.51 22.64
CA LYS A 126 9.99 -3.38 24.04
C LYS A 126 9.88 -1.97 24.64
N PRO A 127 10.11 -0.84 23.89
CA PRO A 127 9.95 0.51 24.46
C PRO A 127 8.57 0.83 25.04
N TRP A 128 7.53 0.08 24.66
CA TRP A 128 6.16 0.26 25.19
C TRP A 128 5.88 -0.49 26.49
N ARG A 129 6.70 -1.47 26.89
CA ARG A 129 6.51 -2.26 28.12
C ARG A 129 6.36 -1.44 29.39
N THR A 130 7.05 -0.30 29.46
CA THR A 130 7.03 0.61 30.62
C THR A 130 6.08 1.79 30.44
N LYS A 131 5.30 1.84 29.34
CA LYS A 131 4.36 2.90 29.07
C LYS A 131 2.97 2.50 29.53
N LYS A 132 2.49 3.15 30.61
CA LYS A 132 1.22 2.83 31.24
C LYS A 132 0.04 2.86 30.27
N ASP A 133 0.08 3.81 29.32
CA ASP A 133 -0.96 4.05 28.30
C ASP A 133 -0.80 3.20 27.03
N LYS A 134 0.33 2.46 26.86
CA LYS A 134 0.60 1.70 25.63
C LYS A 134 0.91 0.23 25.84
N LYS A 135 1.22 -0.18 27.06
CA LYS A 135 1.74 -1.53 27.33
C LYS A 135 0.78 -2.64 26.93
N ASP A 136 -0.52 -2.39 27.00
CA ASP A 136 -1.58 -3.38 26.77
C ASP A 136 -2.27 -3.21 25.39
N ILE A 137 -1.86 -2.23 24.57
CA ILE A 137 -2.40 -2.04 23.21
C ILE A 137 -1.97 -3.22 22.33
N THR A 138 -2.95 -3.85 21.67
CA THR A 138 -2.71 -4.99 20.78
C THR A 138 -2.32 -4.55 19.35
N LEU A 139 -1.70 -5.46 18.58
CA LEU A 139 -1.42 -5.23 17.18
C LEU A 139 -2.73 -5.07 16.37
N ARG A 140 -3.79 -5.80 16.72
CA ARG A 140 -5.13 -5.69 16.16
C ARG A 140 -5.69 -4.26 16.29
N GLU A 141 -5.67 -3.70 17.49
CA GLU A 141 -6.12 -2.31 17.72
C GLU A 141 -5.33 -1.29 16.91
N ILE A 142 -4.02 -1.48 16.79
CA ILE A 142 -3.14 -0.61 16.01
C ILE A 142 -3.52 -0.65 14.53
N LEU A 143 -3.63 -1.85 13.94
CA LEU A 143 -3.89 -2.02 12.51
C LEU A 143 -5.31 -1.62 12.12
N ALA A 144 -6.29 -1.75 13.03
CA ALA A 144 -7.64 -1.26 12.83
C ALA A 144 -7.82 0.23 13.16
N HIS A 145 -6.75 0.94 13.52
CA HIS A 145 -6.80 2.35 13.98
C HIS A 145 -7.76 2.58 15.15
N GLN A 146 -7.86 1.59 16.04
CA GLN A 146 -8.74 1.58 17.22
C GLN A 146 -7.97 1.85 18.52
N ALA A 147 -6.65 2.03 18.45
CA ALA A 147 -5.75 2.09 19.60
C ALA A 147 -5.75 3.44 20.35
N GLY A 148 -6.43 4.47 19.84
CA GLY A 148 -6.41 5.82 20.44
C GLY A 148 -5.07 6.56 20.28
N LEU A 149 -4.20 6.12 19.36
CA LEU A 149 -2.92 6.77 19.07
C LEU A 149 -3.12 8.11 18.37
N GLU A 150 -2.22 9.06 18.61
CA GLU A 150 -2.20 10.33 17.87
C GLU A 150 -2.17 10.06 16.34
N PRO A 151 -2.95 10.83 15.53
CA PRO A 151 -3.00 10.61 14.07
C PRO A 151 -1.65 10.81 13.40
N TYR A 152 -0.94 11.89 13.74
CA TYR A 152 0.28 12.33 13.09
C TYR A 152 1.14 13.18 14.02
N ILE A 153 2.46 13.08 13.89
CA ILE A 153 3.44 13.96 14.53
C ILE A 153 4.27 14.62 13.44
N VAL A 154 4.28 15.95 13.41
CA VAL A 154 5.08 16.75 12.45
C VAL A 154 6.55 16.74 12.88
N PHE A 155 7.29 15.69 12.51
CA PHE A 155 8.72 15.58 12.85
C PHE A 155 9.57 16.64 12.15
N LEU A 156 9.09 17.20 11.07
CA LEU A 156 9.73 18.31 10.36
C LEU A 156 10.01 19.51 11.29
N ASN A 157 9.13 19.79 12.26
CA ASN A 157 9.34 20.83 13.28
C ASN A 157 10.62 20.61 14.12
N ALA A 158 11.08 19.39 14.25
CA ALA A 158 12.33 19.09 14.94
C ALA A 158 13.57 19.48 14.13
N VAL A 159 13.47 19.46 12.81
CA VAL A 159 14.56 19.70 11.85
C VAL A 159 14.61 21.13 11.32
N LEU A 160 13.48 21.84 11.30
CA LEU A 160 13.40 23.23 10.84
C LEU A 160 13.57 24.22 12.01
N LYS A 161 14.20 25.38 11.71
CA LYS A 161 14.16 26.58 12.53
C LYS A 161 12.84 27.32 12.29
N LYS A 162 12.54 28.34 13.11
CA LYS A 162 11.35 29.19 12.97
C LYS A 162 11.28 29.93 11.61
N ASN A 163 12.42 30.17 10.98
CA ASN A 163 12.53 30.82 9.67
C ASN A 163 12.54 29.84 8.49
N GLY A 164 12.13 28.59 8.67
CA GLY A 164 12.08 27.55 7.65
C GLY A 164 13.43 26.88 7.31
N GLN A 165 14.55 27.46 7.72
CA GLN A 165 15.86 26.87 7.44
C GLN A 165 16.09 25.56 8.22
N VAL A 166 16.78 24.60 7.59
CA VAL A 166 17.17 23.35 8.25
C VAL A 166 18.19 23.57 9.39
N LYS A 167 18.03 22.83 10.46
CA LYS A 167 18.99 22.81 11.58
C LYS A 167 20.20 21.97 11.20
N LYS A 168 21.37 22.58 11.03
CA LYS A 168 22.65 21.93 10.64
C LYS A 168 23.06 20.73 11.51
N ARG A 169 22.51 20.60 12.73
CA ARG A 169 22.73 19.46 13.64
C ARG A 169 21.99 18.19 13.21
N PHE A 170 20.94 18.31 12.36
CA PHE A 170 20.12 17.20 11.88
C PHE A 170 20.20 16.98 10.37
N VAL A 171 20.53 18.04 9.62
CA VAL A 171 20.57 18.00 8.15
C VAL A 171 21.88 18.63 7.65
N LYS A 172 22.49 18.01 6.65
CA LYS A 172 23.64 18.51 5.90
C LYS A 172 23.33 18.57 4.41
N SER A 173 24.02 19.45 3.70
CA SER A 173 23.88 19.58 2.24
C SER A 173 24.66 18.53 1.44
N THR A 174 25.59 17.82 2.11
CA THR A 174 26.40 16.76 1.49
C THR A 174 26.48 15.56 2.42
N ALA A 175 26.64 14.38 1.85
CA ALA A 175 26.89 13.17 2.62
C ALA A 175 28.16 13.33 3.47
N LYS A 176 28.08 12.99 4.73
CA LYS A 176 29.19 13.00 5.70
C LYS A 176 29.01 11.85 6.68
N ASN A 177 30.07 11.51 7.44
CA ASN A 177 29.96 10.56 8.55
C ASN A 177 28.78 10.92 9.47
N ARG A 178 27.87 9.97 9.74
CA ARG A 178 26.62 10.11 10.50
C ARG A 178 25.51 10.94 9.80
N PHE A 179 25.64 11.23 8.51
CA PHE A 179 24.64 11.91 7.69
C PHE A 179 24.62 11.23 6.31
N THR A 180 24.14 9.99 6.26
CA THR A 180 24.14 9.14 5.06
C THR A 180 22.74 8.93 4.49
N HIS A 181 21.70 9.16 5.30
CA HIS A 181 20.31 9.03 4.87
C HIS A 181 19.91 10.23 4.03
N GLN A 182 19.79 10.02 2.72
CA GLN A 182 19.38 11.07 1.81
C GLN A 182 17.85 11.18 1.77
N ALA A 183 17.31 12.33 2.13
CA ALA A 183 15.90 12.67 2.12
C ALA A 183 15.48 13.39 0.82
N TYR A 184 16.41 14.07 0.19
CA TYR A 184 16.27 14.81 -1.06
C TYR A 184 17.66 15.17 -1.61
N ASP A 185 17.72 15.69 -2.84
CA ASP A 185 18.96 16.23 -3.40
C ASP A 185 19.51 17.35 -2.48
N GLY A 186 20.73 17.18 -2.01
CA GLY A 186 21.33 18.12 -1.05
C GLY A 186 20.74 18.12 0.37
N LEU A 187 19.93 17.13 0.76
CA LEU A 187 19.39 16.99 2.11
C LEU A 187 19.73 15.62 2.71
N PHE A 188 20.77 15.58 3.52
CA PHE A 188 21.24 14.37 4.20
C PHE A 188 20.90 14.43 5.68
N ILE A 189 20.07 13.51 6.13
CA ILE A 189 19.57 13.43 7.50
C ILE A 189 20.57 12.67 8.37
N LYS A 190 20.67 13.06 9.64
CA LYS A 190 21.48 12.36 10.63
C LYS A 190 21.00 10.92 10.82
N ASP A 191 21.88 9.93 10.66
CA ASP A 191 21.56 8.49 10.66
C ASP A 191 20.75 8.02 11.88
N ARG A 192 20.98 8.62 13.04
CA ARG A 192 20.23 8.29 14.27
C ARG A 192 18.98 9.13 14.49
N PHE A 193 18.48 9.84 13.46
CA PHE A 193 17.26 10.64 13.59
C PHE A 193 16.03 9.77 13.79
N ASN A 194 15.99 8.58 13.19
CA ASN A 194 14.98 7.56 13.43
C ASN A 194 14.80 7.26 14.94
N LYS A 195 15.90 7.15 15.71
CA LYS A 195 15.84 6.92 17.18
C LYS A 195 15.13 8.08 17.91
N LYS A 196 15.27 9.31 17.40
CA LYS A 196 14.55 10.47 17.94
C LYS A 196 13.05 10.36 17.60
N MET A 197 12.70 10.00 16.37
CA MET A 197 11.31 9.82 15.95
C MET A 197 10.64 8.73 16.79
N TYR A 198 11.24 7.54 16.89
CA TYR A 198 10.70 6.42 17.69
C TYR A 198 10.54 6.79 19.18
N ARG A 199 11.52 7.51 19.75
CA ARG A 199 11.41 7.99 21.13
C ARG A 199 10.24 8.95 21.32
N THR A 200 9.96 9.80 20.33
CA THR A 200 8.83 10.72 20.37
C THR A 200 7.51 9.95 20.25
N ILE A 201 7.40 9.01 19.32
CA ILE A 201 6.22 8.11 19.18
C ILE A 201 5.98 7.33 20.48
N ASN A 202 7.03 6.76 21.07
CA ASN A 202 6.92 6.02 22.32
C ASN A 202 6.43 6.87 23.50
N ARG A 203 6.51 8.20 23.40
CA ARG A 203 6.10 9.19 24.43
C ARG A 203 4.85 9.97 24.05
N SER A 204 4.33 9.80 22.83
CA SER A 204 3.08 10.43 22.43
C SER A 204 1.94 9.94 23.31
N LYS A 205 0.90 10.74 23.43
CA LYS A 205 -0.28 10.38 24.23
C LYS A 205 -1.12 9.34 23.51
N VAL A 206 -1.92 8.63 24.27
CA VAL A 206 -2.99 7.77 23.81
C VAL A 206 -4.29 8.30 24.39
N SER A 207 -5.32 8.38 23.57
CA SER A 207 -6.67 8.72 24.03
C SER A 207 -7.23 7.56 24.87
N ASP A 208 -7.92 7.89 25.93
CA ASP A 208 -8.66 6.90 26.72
C ASP A 208 -9.89 6.37 25.95
N GLU A 209 -10.36 7.11 24.94
CA GLU A 209 -11.45 6.70 24.08
C GLU A 209 -10.93 5.75 22.99
N LYS A 210 -11.43 4.52 23.02
CA LYS A 210 -11.16 3.50 21.98
C LYS A 210 -12.10 3.68 20.79
N LYS A 211 -11.92 4.78 20.04
CA LYS A 211 -12.67 5.09 18.82
C LYS A 211 -11.76 4.99 17.60
N TYR A 212 -12.38 4.83 16.44
CA TYR A 212 -11.66 4.94 15.17
C TYR A 212 -10.95 6.29 15.05
N LEU A 213 -9.64 6.25 14.96
CA LEU A 213 -8.80 7.41 14.72
C LEU A 213 -7.59 6.99 13.87
N TYR A 214 -7.62 7.34 12.58
CA TYR A 214 -6.54 6.98 11.66
C TYR A 214 -5.19 7.50 12.15
N SER A 215 -4.25 6.59 12.39
CA SER A 215 -2.90 6.91 12.86
C SER A 215 -1.84 6.24 11.99
N GLY A 216 -0.88 7.03 11.51
CA GLY A 216 0.29 6.55 10.77
C GLY A 216 1.50 6.25 11.66
N LEU A 217 1.44 6.53 12.97
CA LEU A 217 2.64 6.55 13.82
C LEU A 217 3.34 5.20 13.97
N THR A 218 2.59 4.12 14.16
CA THR A 218 3.17 2.78 14.27
C THR A 218 3.68 2.24 12.95
N PHE A 219 3.11 2.68 11.83
CA PHE A 219 3.63 2.34 10.51
C PHE A 219 5.05 2.87 10.28
N LEU A 220 5.44 3.97 10.94
CA LEU A 220 6.84 4.43 10.98
C LEU A 220 7.79 3.46 11.73
N ILE A 221 7.25 2.63 12.63
CA ILE A 221 8.00 1.67 13.44
C ILE A 221 8.10 0.30 12.75
N PHE A 222 7.10 -0.10 11.98
CA PHE A 222 7.02 -1.45 11.41
C PHE A 222 8.23 -1.87 10.58
N PRO A 223 8.90 -1.03 9.77
CA PRO A 223 10.12 -1.43 9.07
C PRO A 223 11.21 -1.93 10.03
N GLU A 224 11.46 -1.20 11.12
CA GLU A 224 12.43 -1.58 12.15
C GLU A 224 12.01 -2.89 12.86
N LEU A 225 10.71 -3.02 13.20
CA LEU A 225 10.16 -4.22 13.83
C LEU A 225 10.31 -5.45 12.92
N ILE A 226 9.96 -5.32 11.64
CA ILE A 226 10.08 -6.40 10.66
C ILE A 226 11.53 -6.83 10.53
N THR A 227 12.47 -5.89 10.38
CA THR A 227 13.90 -6.19 10.36
C THR A 227 14.36 -6.93 11.63
N GLN A 228 13.88 -6.53 12.82
CA GLN A 228 14.22 -7.20 14.08
C GLN A 228 13.69 -8.64 14.16
N LEU A 229 12.48 -8.91 13.64
CA LEU A 229 11.83 -10.21 13.72
C LEU A 229 12.28 -11.19 12.63
N THR A 230 12.65 -10.67 11.46
CA THR A 230 13.12 -11.49 10.32
C THR A 230 14.62 -11.67 10.31
N GLY A 231 15.39 -10.71 10.85
CA GLY A 231 16.84 -10.65 10.73
C GLY A 231 17.32 -10.13 9.36
N GLU A 232 16.39 -9.74 8.47
CA GLU A 232 16.66 -9.26 7.12
C GLU A 232 16.28 -7.77 6.99
N ASP A 233 16.98 -7.03 6.13
CA ASP A 233 16.61 -5.65 5.80
C ASP A 233 15.17 -5.60 5.25
N TYR A 234 14.40 -4.63 5.73
CA TYR A 234 12.96 -4.54 5.42
C TYR A 234 12.65 -4.51 3.91
N GLU A 235 13.40 -3.71 3.14
CA GLU A 235 13.18 -3.59 1.69
C GLU A 235 13.55 -4.89 0.98
N THR A 236 14.66 -5.50 1.38
CA THR A 236 15.14 -6.80 0.87
C THR A 236 14.13 -7.91 1.20
N TYR A 237 13.61 -7.93 2.43
CA TYR A 237 12.57 -8.89 2.83
C TYR A 237 11.31 -8.81 1.96
N LEU A 238 10.80 -7.59 1.70
CA LEU A 238 9.63 -7.40 0.83
C LEU A 238 9.90 -7.89 -0.60
N GLN A 239 11.08 -7.56 -1.14
CA GLN A 239 11.47 -7.95 -2.48
C GLN A 239 11.54 -9.47 -2.62
N ASN A 240 12.23 -10.14 -1.70
CA ASN A 240 12.46 -11.58 -1.76
C ASN A 240 11.20 -12.39 -1.48
N THR A 241 10.40 -11.95 -0.48
CA THR A 241 9.24 -12.73 -0.01
C THR A 241 8.02 -12.54 -0.91
N PHE A 242 7.82 -11.33 -1.47
CA PHE A 242 6.58 -11.00 -2.18
C PHE A 242 6.82 -10.53 -3.61
N TYR A 243 7.55 -9.42 -3.82
CA TYR A 243 7.54 -8.74 -5.11
C TYR A 243 8.10 -9.60 -6.23
N THR A 244 9.21 -10.31 -5.99
CA THR A 244 9.81 -11.21 -6.97
C THR A 244 8.84 -12.35 -7.36
N SER A 245 8.18 -12.98 -6.39
CA SER A 245 7.22 -14.06 -6.63
C SER A 245 5.95 -13.60 -7.36
N LEU A 246 5.59 -12.34 -7.21
CA LEU A 246 4.46 -11.71 -7.91
C LEU A 246 4.85 -11.16 -9.29
N GLY A 247 6.11 -11.26 -9.71
CA GLY A 247 6.61 -10.69 -10.95
C GLY A 247 6.71 -9.16 -10.94
N ILE A 248 6.69 -8.55 -9.76
CA ILE A 248 6.79 -7.10 -9.57
C ILE A 248 8.26 -6.69 -9.56
N SER A 249 8.64 -5.80 -10.49
CA SER A 249 10.02 -5.33 -10.63
C SER A 249 10.21 -3.84 -10.40
N THR A 250 9.13 -3.07 -10.40
CA THR A 250 9.16 -1.60 -10.34
C THR A 250 8.64 -1.02 -9.01
N LEU A 251 7.86 -1.79 -8.25
CA LEU A 251 7.42 -1.38 -6.91
C LEU A 251 8.62 -1.32 -5.96
N GLY A 252 8.86 -0.16 -5.36
CA GLY A 252 9.98 -0.02 -4.43
C GLY A 252 10.14 1.38 -3.88
N PHE A 253 11.08 1.51 -2.96
CA PHE A 253 11.44 2.77 -2.32
C PHE A 253 12.57 3.46 -3.10
N ARG A 254 12.68 4.78 -2.96
CA ARG A 254 13.83 5.59 -3.40
C ARG A 254 14.18 5.41 -4.89
N PRO A 255 13.24 5.59 -5.83
CA PRO A 255 13.51 5.39 -7.26
C PRO A 255 14.68 6.24 -7.76
N LYS A 256 14.88 7.45 -7.23
CA LYS A 256 16.02 8.31 -7.57
C LYS A 256 17.37 7.64 -7.36
N LEU A 257 17.52 6.79 -6.35
CA LEU A 257 18.78 6.13 -6.01
C LEU A 257 18.99 4.79 -6.71
N LYS A 258 17.97 4.26 -7.39
CA LYS A 258 17.98 2.93 -8.01
C LYS A 258 18.26 2.93 -9.51
N ASN A 259 18.42 4.11 -10.12
CA ASN A 259 18.61 4.29 -11.58
C ASN A 259 17.60 3.49 -12.42
N LEU A 260 16.33 3.51 -12.02
CA LEU A 260 15.27 2.86 -12.77
C LEU A 260 15.12 3.54 -14.13
N SER A 261 14.87 2.75 -15.19
CA SER A 261 14.60 3.26 -16.53
C SER A 261 13.25 3.96 -16.66
N ASN A 262 12.35 3.70 -15.72
CA ASN A 262 11.01 4.26 -15.67
C ASN A 262 11.07 5.76 -15.31
N ALA A 263 10.29 6.56 -15.99
CA ALA A 263 10.06 7.94 -15.57
C ALA A 263 9.26 7.97 -14.25
N VAL A 264 9.48 8.99 -13.45
CA VAL A 264 8.73 9.21 -12.21
C VAL A 264 7.94 10.49 -12.34
N VAL A 265 6.63 10.41 -12.08
CA VAL A 265 5.75 11.57 -12.13
C VAL A 265 6.04 12.48 -10.94
N PRO A 266 6.21 13.82 -11.14
CA PRO A 266 6.33 14.75 -10.03
C PRO A 266 5.10 14.73 -9.13
N THR A 267 5.30 14.82 -7.82
CA THR A 267 4.21 14.74 -6.85
C THR A 267 3.70 16.13 -6.45
N GLU A 268 4.62 17.05 -6.18
CA GLU A 268 4.26 18.40 -5.71
C GLU A 268 5.40 19.40 -5.94
N ILE A 269 5.10 20.68 -5.73
CA ILE A 269 6.10 21.73 -5.49
C ILE A 269 6.16 21.95 -3.96
N ASP A 270 7.19 21.43 -3.33
CA ASP A 270 7.37 21.54 -1.87
C ASP A 270 7.91 22.91 -1.49
N THR A 271 7.12 23.69 -0.78
CA THR A 271 7.48 25.04 -0.31
C THR A 271 7.95 25.08 1.14
N LEU A 272 7.94 23.93 1.85
CA LEU A 272 8.20 23.87 3.30
C LEU A 272 9.57 23.29 3.67
N PHE A 273 9.99 22.25 2.96
CA PHE A 273 11.17 21.47 3.34
C PHE A 273 12.21 21.39 2.24
N ARG A 274 11.82 21.01 1.02
CA ARG A 274 12.72 20.82 -0.11
C ARG A 274 12.92 22.12 -0.91
N HIS A 275 11.88 22.96 -0.95
CA HIS A 275 11.79 24.21 -1.74
C HIS A 275 12.03 23.97 -3.23
N ASP A 276 11.49 22.86 -3.74
CA ASP A 276 11.68 22.41 -5.11
C ASP A 276 10.56 21.44 -5.52
N VAL A 277 10.57 20.99 -6.78
CA VAL A 277 9.70 19.95 -7.30
C VAL A 277 10.08 18.61 -6.67
N THR A 278 9.14 17.98 -5.96
CA THR A 278 9.33 16.65 -5.40
C THR A 278 9.07 15.59 -6.48
N GLN A 279 10.14 15.08 -7.08
CA GLN A 279 10.13 14.05 -8.11
C GLN A 279 11.13 12.95 -7.78
N ALA A 280 10.68 11.70 -7.78
CA ALA A 280 11.47 10.51 -7.45
C ALA A 280 11.97 10.46 -5.98
N TRP A 281 11.50 11.36 -5.15
CA TRP A 281 11.65 11.40 -3.69
C TRP A 281 10.27 11.32 -3.05
N VAL A 282 10.18 10.60 -1.92
CA VAL A 282 8.92 10.45 -1.22
C VAL A 282 8.33 11.79 -0.80
N HIS A 283 7.02 11.99 -1.05
CA HIS A 283 6.28 13.18 -0.65
C HIS A 283 6.25 13.36 0.87
N ASP A 284 5.84 12.30 1.61
CA ASP A 284 5.70 12.35 3.07
C ASP A 284 7.01 12.72 3.77
N GLU A 285 7.01 13.82 4.51
CA GLU A 285 8.23 14.33 5.16
C GLU A 285 8.72 13.41 6.27
N ASN A 286 7.83 12.69 6.96
CA ASN A 286 8.24 11.75 8.00
C ASN A 286 8.98 10.56 7.39
N ALA A 287 8.49 10.03 6.26
CA ALA A 287 9.19 9.00 5.49
C ALA A 287 10.53 9.53 4.93
N ALA A 288 10.56 10.75 4.42
CA ALA A 288 11.81 11.39 3.95
C ALA A 288 12.83 11.51 5.08
N LEU A 289 12.40 11.89 6.30
CA LEU A 289 13.28 11.98 7.48
C LEU A 289 13.79 10.62 7.97
N LEU A 290 13.18 9.51 7.53
CA LEU A 290 13.66 8.13 7.70
C LEU A 290 14.56 7.66 6.54
N GLY A 291 14.88 8.54 5.58
CA GLY A 291 15.70 8.19 4.42
C GLY A 291 14.93 7.62 3.24
N GLY A 292 13.61 7.83 3.20
CA GLY A 292 12.73 7.44 2.09
C GLY A 292 12.22 5.99 2.14
N VAL A 293 12.65 5.20 3.13
CA VAL A 293 12.12 3.85 3.38
C VAL A 293 11.30 3.86 4.66
N SER A 294 9.99 3.69 4.54
CA SER A 294 9.08 3.76 5.68
C SER A 294 7.88 2.84 5.49
N GLY A 295 7.14 2.58 6.55
CA GLY A 295 5.92 1.76 6.47
C GLY A 295 4.65 2.59 6.25
N ASN A 296 4.70 3.92 6.46
CA ASN A 296 3.51 4.77 6.28
C ASN A 296 3.36 5.32 4.86
N ALA A 297 4.48 5.53 4.16
CA ALA A 297 4.60 6.06 2.80
C ALA A 297 5.98 5.72 2.22
N GLY A 298 6.22 6.00 0.94
CA GLY A 298 7.53 5.92 0.30
C GLY A 298 7.68 4.87 -0.78
N LEU A 299 6.70 3.98 -0.98
CA LEU A 299 6.66 3.14 -2.17
C LEU A 299 6.28 3.96 -3.40
N PHE A 300 6.94 3.65 -4.49
CA PHE A 300 6.62 4.09 -5.85
C PHE A 300 6.30 2.87 -6.69
N GLY A 301 5.36 3.01 -7.61
CA GLY A 301 4.96 1.91 -8.48
C GLY A 301 4.04 2.38 -9.59
N THR A 302 3.72 1.47 -10.49
CA THR A 302 2.76 1.62 -11.59
C THR A 302 1.38 1.13 -11.18
N ALA A 303 0.35 1.40 -12.00
CA ALA A 303 -0.97 0.79 -11.81
C ALA A 303 -0.92 -0.75 -11.93
N MET A 304 0.00 -1.29 -12.75
CA MET A 304 0.21 -2.74 -12.88
C MET A 304 0.77 -3.35 -11.59
N ASP A 305 1.79 -2.74 -10.98
CA ASP A 305 2.34 -3.21 -9.70
C ASP A 305 1.26 -3.26 -8.62
N ALA A 306 0.45 -2.19 -8.56
CA ALA A 306 -0.67 -2.10 -7.63
C ALA A 306 -1.74 -3.17 -7.89
N ALA A 307 -2.05 -3.45 -9.17
CA ALA A 307 -3.01 -4.48 -9.55
C ALA A 307 -2.52 -5.89 -9.19
N LEU A 308 -1.23 -6.18 -9.36
CA LEU A 308 -0.62 -7.46 -8.95
C LEU A 308 -0.74 -7.66 -7.44
N MET A 309 -0.46 -6.64 -6.63
CA MET A 309 -0.62 -6.71 -5.18
C MET A 309 -2.10 -6.90 -4.79
N MET A 310 -3.04 -6.19 -5.41
CA MET A 310 -4.46 -6.33 -5.09
C MET A 310 -5.02 -7.67 -5.59
N GLN A 311 -4.56 -8.18 -6.74
CA GLN A 311 -4.92 -9.52 -7.23
C GLN A 311 -4.41 -10.62 -6.29
N PHE A 312 -3.21 -10.47 -5.75
CA PHE A 312 -2.68 -11.37 -4.73
C PHE A 312 -3.56 -11.41 -3.47
N TYR A 313 -4.06 -10.26 -3.02
CA TYR A 313 -4.97 -10.21 -1.86
C TYR A 313 -6.36 -10.77 -2.17
N ILE A 314 -6.94 -10.49 -3.35
CA ILE A 314 -8.26 -11.02 -3.72
C ILE A 314 -8.23 -12.55 -3.90
N ASN A 315 -7.07 -13.09 -4.25
CA ASN A 315 -6.79 -14.53 -4.33
C ASN A 315 -6.37 -15.12 -2.96
N PHE A 316 -6.64 -14.41 -1.87
CA PHE A 316 -6.33 -14.82 -0.50
C PHE A 316 -4.90 -15.30 -0.29
N GLY A 317 -3.93 -14.54 -0.79
CA GLY A 317 -2.51 -14.79 -0.58
C GLY A 317 -1.89 -15.80 -1.55
N THR A 318 -2.58 -16.12 -2.64
CA THR A 318 -2.10 -17.01 -3.72
C THR A 318 -1.88 -16.20 -5.01
N TYR A 319 -0.78 -16.45 -5.71
CA TYR A 319 -0.52 -15.93 -7.04
C TYR A 319 0.33 -16.93 -7.85
N ALA A 320 0.06 -17.09 -9.14
CA ALA A 320 0.78 -18.03 -10.04
C ALA A 320 0.94 -19.43 -9.40
N ASN A 321 -0.12 -19.97 -8.77
CA ASN A 321 -0.14 -21.23 -8.03
C ASN A 321 0.81 -21.31 -6.82
N GLN A 322 1.37 -20.18 -6.36
CA GLN A 322 2.17 -20.11 -5.15
C GLN A 322 1.37 -19.47 -4.00
N GLN A 323 1.24 -20.19 -2.89
CA GLN A 323 0.64 -19.69 -1.66
C GLN A 323 1.72 -18.99 -0.83
N LEU A 324 1.74 -17.65 -0.83
CA LEU A 324 2.72 -16.85 -0.07
C LEU A 324 2.21 -16.48 1.33
N LEU A 325 0.87 -16.33 1.48
CA LEU A 325 0.19 -16.06 2.74
C LEU A 325 -0.94 -17.08 2.95
N ALA A 326 -1.19 -17.49 4.17
CA ALA A 326 -2.31 -18.37 4.48
C ALA A 326 -3.65 -17.67 4.19
N THR A 327 -4.58 -18.40 3.58
CA THR A 327 -5.93 -17.91 3.24
C THR A 327 -6.64 -17.29 4.44
N ASN A 328 -6.57 -17.96 5.59
CA ASN A 328 -7.24 -17.50 6.82
C ASN A 328 -6.64 -16.19 7.34
N THR A 329 -5.33 -16.00 7.18
CA THR A 329 -4.67 -14.74 7.57
C THR A 329 -5.15 -13.59 6.70
N VAL A 330 -5.18 -13.75 5.37
CA VAL A 330 -5.69 -12.68 4.49
C VAL A 330 -7.15 -12.37 4.81
N LYS A 331 -8.01 -13.37 5.01
CA LYS A 331 -9.41 -13.19 5.44
C LYS A 331 -9.51 -12.44 6.76
N GLU A 332 -8.67 -12.81 7.75
CA GLU A 332 -8.64 -12.14 9.05
C GLU A 332 -8.29 -10.66 8.92
N PHE A 333 -7.31 -10.33 8.07
CA PHE A 333 -6.86 -8.95 7.88
C PHE A 333 -7.85 -8.11 7.06
N THR A 334 -8.61 -8.71 6.16
CA THR A 334 -9.56 -7.99 5.29
C THR A 334 -10.96 -7.85 5.86
N LYS A 335 -11.33 -8.60 6.92
CA LYS A 335 -12.64 -8.45 7.57
C LYS A 335 -12.71 -7.18 8.44
N VAL A 336 -13.92 -6.67 8.66
CA VAL A 336 -14.18 -5.60 9.65
C VAL A 336 -13.83 -6.08 11.04
N GLN A 337 -13.13 -5.25 11.85
CA GLN A 337 -12.61 -5.66 13.17
C GLN A 337 -13.47 -5.21 14.35
N TYR A 338 -13.99 -3.98 14.32
CA TYR A 338 -14.69 -3.34 15.45
C TYR A 338 -15.98 -2.66 14.99
N PRO A 339 -16.93 -3.40 14.37
CA PRO A 339 -18.19 -2.80 13.90
C PRO A 339 -19.04 -2.21 15.03
N GLU A 340 -18.93 -2.76 16.23
CA GLU A 340 -19.62 -2.26 17.44
C GLU A 340 -19.14 -0.87 17.87
N ASN A 341 -17.98 -0.43 17.42
CA ASN A 341 -17.41 0.89 17.66
C ASN A 341 -17.56 1.83 16.44
N ASP A 342 -18.48 1.51 15.52
CA ASP A 342 -18.65 2.20 14.23
C ASP A 342 -17.36 2.31 13.42
N ASN A 343 -16.47 1.34 13.59
CA ASN A 343 -15.20 1.26 12.88
C ASN A 343 -15.27 0.19 11.78
N ARG A 344 -15.33 0.66 10.54
CA ARG A 344 -15.41 -0.20 9.35
C ARG A 344 -14.08 -0.85 8.95
N ARG A 345 -12.95 -0.49 9.58
CA ARG A 345 -11.61 -0.90 9.14
C ARG A 345 -11.37 -2.41 9.28
N GLY A 346 -10.67 -2.96 8.29
CA GLY A 346 -9.89 -4.18 8.43
C GLY A 346 -8.53 -3.88 9.10
N LEU A 347 -7.67 -4.87 9.19
CA LEU A 347 -6.31 -4.69 9.70
C LEU A 347 -5.43 -4.07 8.61
N GLY A 348 -5.23 -2.76 8.68
CA GLY A 348 -4.51 -1.97 7.70
C GLY A 348 -5.34 -1.58 6.48
N PHE A 349 -6.36 -2.32 6.11
CA PHE A 349 -7.23 -2.03 4.99
C PHE A 349 -8.36 -1.06 5.33
N ASP A 350 -8.75 -0.27 4.33
CA ASP A 350 -10.01 0.44 4.32
C ASP A 350 -11.12 -0.45 3.77
N LYS A 351 -12.37 -0.20 4.18
CA LYS A 351 -13.55 -0.97 3.79
C LYS A 351 -14.72 -0.04 3.49
N PRO A 352 -15.79 -0.54 2.84
CA PRO A 352 -17.01 0.24 2.69
C PRO A 352 -17.59 0.69 4.03
N TYR A 353 -18.41 1.72 4.02
CA TYR A 353 -19.23 2.04 5.20
C TYR A 353 -20.08 0.85 5.61
N LEU A 354 -20.36 0.70 6.92
CA LEU A 354 -21.14 -0.44 7.43
C LEU A 354 -22.56 -0.52 6.83
N ASN A 355 -23.13 0.65 6.45
CA ASN A 355 -24.41 0.78 5.77
C ASN A 355 -24.31 1.17 4.30
N ASN A 356 -23.17 0.89 3.64
CA ASN A 356 -22.80 1.44 2.33
C ASN A 356 -23.86 1.20 1.22
N THR A 357 -24.45 0.00 1.20
CA THR A 357 -25.45 -0.39 0.20
C THR A 357 -26.78 0.39 0.27
N THR A 358 -27.01 1.13 1.36
CA THR A 358 -28.20 1.96 1.55
C THR A 358 -27.96 3.43 1.22
N LEU A 359 -26.71 3.81 0.94
CA LEU A 359 -26.31 5.18 0.69
C LEU A 359 -26.43 5.54 -0.80
N ALA A 360 -26.67 6.82 -1.07
CA ALA A 360 -26.56 7.36 -2.42
C ALA A 360 -25.11 7.35 -2.89
N LEU A 361 -24.86 7.36 -4.21
CA LEU A 361 -23.51 7.34 -4.79
C LEU A 361 -22.59 8.44 -4.24
N ALA A 362 -23.14 9.61 -3.97
CA ALA A 362 -22.36 10.74 -3.44
C ALA A 362 -21.92 10.55 -1.97
N ASP A 363 -22.61 9.70 -1.22
CA ASP A 363 -22.40 9.49 0.22
C ASP A 363 -21.72 8.13 0.51
N ALA A 364 -21.76 7.21 -0.45
CA ALA A 364 -21.16 5.88 -0.32
C ALA A 364 -19.62 5.91 -0.48
N TYR A 365 -18.95 4.91 0.09
CA TYR A 365 -17.51 4.76 -0.06
C TYR A 365 -17.12 3.29 -0.28
N PRO A 366 -16.39 2.96 -1.36
CA PRO A 366 -16.06 3.85 -2.49
C PRO A 366 -17.25 4.06 -3.45
N ALA A 367 -18.19 3.15 -3.50
CA ALA A 367 -19.43 3.18 -4.28
C ALA A 367 -20.48 2.26 -3.63
N PRO A 368 -21.80 2.49 -3.81
CA PRO A 368 -22.83 1.70 -3.15
C PRO A 368 -22.88 0.24 -3.63
N GLU A 369 -22.43 -0.05 -4.86
CA GLU A 369 -22.49 -1.37 -5.49
C GLU A 369 -21.36 -2.31 -5.05
N VAL A 370 -20.34 -1.84 -4.35
CA VAL A 370 -19.27 -2.74 -3.89
C VAL A 370 -19.76 -3.68 -2.80
N SER A 371 -19.25 -4.90 -2.77
CA SER A 371 -19.59 -5.84 -1.69
C SER A 371 -19.02 -5.39 -0.34
N GLN A 372 -19.64 -5.83 0.75
CA GLN A 372 -19.12 -5.58 2.11
C GLN A 372 -17.79 -6.29 2.37
N GLU A 373 -17.47 -7.32 1.59
CA GLU A 373 -16.19 -8.01 1.63
C GLU A 373 -15.07 -7.24 0.93
N SER A 374 -15.41 -6.20 0.14
CA SER A 374 -14.42 -5.40 -0.57
C SER A 374 -13.51 -4.61 0.37
N PHE A 375 -12.30 -4.32 -0.08
CA PHE A 375 -11.27 -3.63 0.71
C PHE A 375 -10.27 -2.91 -0.19
N GLY A 376 -9.58 -1.95 0.37
CA GLY A 376 -8.57 -1.19 -0.35
C GLY A 376 -7.84 -0.18 0.50
N HIS A 377 -7.26 0.82 -0.13
CA HIS A 377 -6.66 1.98 0.53
C HIS A 377 -6.52 3.14 -0.45
N SER A 378 -6.56 4.36 0.07
CA SER A 378 -6.22 5.58 -0.67
C SER A 378 -4.87 6.14 -0.27
N GLY A 379 -4.22 6.89 -1.17
CA GLY A 379 -3.00 7.64 -0.90
C GLY A 379 -3.22 9.14 -1.00
N PHE A 380 -2.51 9.91 -0.19
CA PHE A 380 -2.60 11.37 -0.15
C PHE A 380 -2.29 12.03 -1.52
N THR A 381 -1.45 11.39 -2.31
CA THR A 381 -1.07 11.80 -3.66
C THR A 381 -2.12 11.54 -4.74
N GLY A 382 -3.34 11.14 -4.36
CA GLY A 382 -4.44 10.83 -5.27
C GLY A 382 -4.48 9.37 -5.74
N THR A 383 -3.64 8.51 -5.19
CA THR A 383 -3.64 7.07 -5.50
C THR A 383 -4.79 6.36 -4.80
N PHE A 384 -5.40 5.40 -5.50
CA PHE A 384 -6.51 4.61 -4.98
C PHE A 384 -6.42 3.18 -5.49
N VAL A 385 -6.57 2.21 -4.59
CA VAL A 385 -6.57 0.78 -4.91
C VAL A 385 -7.73 0.10 -4.19
N TRP A 386 -8.48 -0.72 -4.91
CA TRP A 386 -9.64 -1.41 -4.35
C TRP A 386 -9.79 -2.80 -4.94
N ALA A 387 -10.18 -3.77 -4.12
CA ALA A 387 -10.49 -5.14 -4.51
C ALA A 387 -11.83 -5.57 -3.94
N ASP A 388 -12.63 -6.22 -4.74
CA ASP A 388 -13.92 -6.78 -4.37
C ASP A 388 -13.93 -8.29 -4.63
N PRO A 389 -13.75 -9.12 -3.59
CA PRO A 389 -13.68 -10.57 -3.74
C PRO A 389 -14.96 -11.22 -4.28
N GLU A 390 -16.14 -10.71 -3.89
CA GLU A 390 -17.41 -11.26 -4.38
C GLU A 390 -17.61 -11.00 -5.86
N ASN A 391 -17.22 -9.81 -6.30
CA ASN A 391 -17.30 -9.41 -7.71
C ASN A 391 -16.05 -9.79 -8.51
N GLN A 392 -15.00 -10.35 -7.88
CA GLN A 392 -13.71 -10.64 -8.52
C GLN A 392 -13.18 -9.43 -9.30
N LEU A 393 -13.27 -8.24 -8.69
CA LEU A 393 -12.95 -6.96 -9.32
C LEU A 393 -11.76 -6.31 -8.60
N VAL A 394 -10.79 -5.84 -9.39
CA VAL A 394 -9.70 -4.97 -8.94
C VAL A 394 -9.77 -3.66 -9.70
N TYR A 395 -9.68 -2.55 -8.98
CA TYR A 395 -9.68 -1.19 -9.52
C TYR A 395 -8.51 -0.39 -8.94
N ILE A 396 -7.74 0.19 -9.85
CA ILE A 396 -6.58 1.03 -9.53
C ILE A 396 -6.73 2.37 -10.24
#